data_cd8b9bb328c73b8d059e63bbadc65b32
#
_entry.id   cd8b9bb328c73b8d059e63bbadc65b32
#
_cell.length_a   1.000
_cell.length_b   1.000
_cell.length_c   1.000
_cell.angle_alpha   90.00
_cell.angle_beta   90.00
_cell.angle_gamma   90.00
#
_symmetry.space_group_name_H-M   'P 1'
#
loop_
_entity.id
_entity.type
_entity.pdbx_description
1 polymer ?
#
loop_
_entity_poly.entity_id
_entity_poly.type
_entity_poly.pdbx_seq_one_letter_code
_entity_poly.pdbx_strand_id
1 'polypeptide(L)'
;AVFKFRERDPKVIPRQVRGNAILELAWTLIPAVILTFIAFPTVAAIFRTQAVPVKDALRVKVVGHQWWWEFQYPDLGITTASDLHLPAGRPVTLEIASTDVIHSFWVPQLGGKRDAIPGSVTRITLTADTPGEYYGQCAEFCGTSHANMRHLAVVQTPEAFAAWAAVQKEPALAPPDGSPAAAGLQVYRTSTCVGCHTVRGVSGGGIGPDLTHLGSRKTIAGGILRNTPENLARWVRHAPAVKPGSLMPEQQLSDPEVTALVAYLQSLR
;
A
#
# COMPACT_ATOMS: atom_id res chain seq x y z
N ALA A 1 13.06 -41.74 -17.73
CA ALA A 1 12.82 -41.92 -19.18
C ALA A 1 14.11 -41.76 -19.98
N VAL A 2 14.83 -40.64 -19.95
CA VAL A 2 15.98 -40.32 -20.78
C VAL A 2 17.08 -41.37 -20.72
N PHE A 3 17.49 -41.86 -19.55
CA PHE A 3 18.53 -42.90 -19.41
C PHE A 3 18.08 -44.29 -19.89
N LYS A 4 16.82 -44.65 -19.75
CA LYS A 4 16.30 -45.96 -20.12
C LYS A 4 16.01 -46.07 -21.62
N PHE A 5 15.55 -44.99 -22.24
CA PHE A 5 15.02 -44.95 -23.60
C PHE A 5 15.90 -44.14 -24.57
N ARG A 6 17.15 -43.79 -24.18
CA ARG A 6 18.09 -43.16 -25.13
C ARG A 6 18.43 -44.11 -26.25
N GLU A 7 18.49 -43.60 -27.44
CA GLU A 7 18.97 -44.34 -28.61
C GLU A 7 20.41 -44.82 -28.38
N ARG A 8 20.63 -46.14 -28.53
CA ARG A 8 21.95 -46.79 -28.41
C ARG A 8 22.46 -47.28 -29.75
N ASP A 9 21.55 -47.64 -30.65
CA ASP A 9 21.84 -48.08 -32.01
C ASP A 9 20.76 -47.54 -32.95
N PRO A 10 21.10 -46.69 -33.94
CA PRO A 10 20.15 -46.12 -34.91
C PRO A 10 19.43 -47.16 -35.78
N LYS A 11 19.95 -48.38 -35.85
CA LYS A 11 19.34 -49.47 -36.65
C LYS A 11 18.23 -50.20 -35.88
N VAL A 12 18.14 -50.01 -34.57
CA VAL A 12 17.13 -50.67 -33.75
C VAL A 12 15.89 -49.78 -33.63
N ILE A 13 14.83 -50.12 -34.34
CA ILE A 13 13.55 -49.45 -34.21
C ILE A 13 12.86 -49.95 -32.91
N PRO A 14 12.62 -49.09 -31.92
CA PRO A 14 11.98 -49.50 -30.69
C PRO A 14 10.51 -49.94 -30.95
N ARG A 15 10.01 -50.82 -30.11
CA ARG A 15 8.62 -51.32 -30.18
C ARG A 15 7.66 -50.12 -30.14
N GLN A 16 6.83 -49.98 -31.16
CA GLN A 16 5.83 -48.95 -31.24
C GLN A 16 4.62 -49.29 -30.36
N VAL A 17 4.36 -48.44 -29.37
CA VAL A 17 3.18 -48.55 -28.48
C VAL A 17 2.17 -47.51 -28.88
N ARG A 18 0.98 -47.90 -29.34
CA ARG A 18 -0.04 -47.01 -29.89
C ARG A 18 -0.90 -46.34 -28.83
N GLY A 19 -0.81 -46.76 -27.59
CA GLY A 19 -1.61 -46.20 -26.48
C GLY A 19 -1.96 -47.26 -25.44
N ASN A 20 -2.56 -46.81 -24.34
CA ASN A 20 -3.13 -47.65 -23.31
C ASN A 20 -4.39 -46.98 -22.78
N ALA A 21 -5.55 -47.50 -23.21
CA ALA A 21 -6.87 -46.91 -22.89
C ALA A 21 -7.10 -46.74 -21.36
N ILE A 22 -6.58 -47.65 -20.53
CA ILE A 22 -6.70 -47.54 -19.07
C ILE A 22 -5.90 -46.36 -18.53
N LEU A 23 -4.65 -46.20 -18.99
CA LEU A 23 -3.82 -45.06 -18.61
C LEU A 23 -4.41 -43.76 -19.13
N GLU A 24 -4.90 -43.71 -20.36
CA GLU A 24 -5.55 -42.56 -20.96
C GLU A 24 -6.78 -42.13 -20.17
N LEU A 25 -7.63 -43.09 -19.80
CA LEU A 25 -8.80 -42.84 -18.96
C LEU A 25 -8.39 -42.37 -17.55
N ALA A 26 -7.38 -42.99 -16.95
CA ALA A 26 -6.92 -42.68 -15.61
C ALA A 26 -6.35 -41.22 -15.54
N TRP A 27 -5.48 -40.84 -16.47
CA TRP A 27 -4.89 -39.51 -16.43
C TRP A 27 -5.87 -38.38 -16.85
N THR A 28 -7.00 -38.75 -17.46
CA THR A 28 -8.10 -37.80 -17.75
C THR A 28 -9.05 -37.68 -16.57
N LEU A 29 -9.49 -38.80 -15.99
CA LEU A 29 -10.51 -38.80 -14.93
C LEU A 29 -9.93 -38.35 -13.57
N ILE A 30 -8.71 -38.78 -13.21
CA ILE A 30 -8.13 -38.42 -11.91
C ILE A 30 -7.98 -36.91 -11.76
N PRO A 31 -7.34 -36.16 -12.71
CA PRO A 31 -7.29 -34.71 -12.64
C PRO A 31 -8.68 -34.04 -12.68
N ALA A 32 -9.62 -34.55 -13.50
CA ALA A 32 -10.97 -34.01 -13.56
C ALA A 32 -11.70 -34.10 -12.20
N VAL A 33 -11.58 -35.24 -11.52
CA VAL A 33 -12.15 -35.42 -10.17
C VAL A 33 -11.49 -34.48 -9.17
N ILE A 34 -10.15 -34.39 -9.17
CA ILE A 34 -9.41 -33.46 -8.28
C ILE A 34 -9.86 -32.01 -8.52
N LEU A 35 -9.92 -31.57 -9.78
CA LEU A 35 -10.36 -30.22 -10.12
C LEU A 35 -11.80 -29.95 -9.69
N THR A 36 -12.69 -30.93 -9.80
CA THR A 36 -14.07 -30.83 -9.31
C THR A 36 -14.11 -30.59 -7.82
N PHE A 37 -13.33 -31.33 -7.02
CA PHE A 37 -13.25 -31.14 -5.57
C PHE A 37 -12.67 -29.79 -5.16
N ILE A 38 -11.74 -29.24 -5.96
CA ILE A 38 -11.15 -27.90 -5.73
C ILE A 38 -12.14 -26.81 -6.14
N ALA A 39 -12.91 -26.99 -7.20
CA ALA A 39 -13.82 -25.99 -7.73
C ALA A 39 -14.88 -25.52 -6.71
N PHE A 40 -15.50 -26.43 -5.97
CA PHE A 40 -16.55 -26.09 -5.00
C PHE A 40 -16.08 -25.10 -3.91
N PRO A 41 -15.00 -25.39 -3.13
CA PRO A 41 -14.52 -24.45 -2.13
C PRO A 41 -13.99 -23.17 -2.76
N THR A 42 -13.41 -23.20 -3.96
CA THR A 42 -12.95 -22.03 -4.68
C THR A 42 -14.10 -21.09 -5.01
N VAL A 43 -15.16 -21.60 -5.62
CA VAL A 43 -16.36 -20.80 -5.93
C VAL A 43 -16.99 -20.23 -4.65
N ALA A 44 -17.11 -21.03 -3.60
CA ALA A 44 -17.60 -20.54 -2.32
C ALA A 44 -16.71 -19.46 -1.70
N ALA A 45 -15.39 -19.56 -1.85
CA ALA A 45 -14.44 -18.53 -1.39
C ALA A 45 -14.57 -17.24 -2.22
N ILE A 46 -14.73 -17.33 -3.54
CA ILE A 46 -14.94 -16.16 -4.41
C ILE A 46 -16.18 -15.38 -3.93
N PHE A 47 -17.32 -16.03 -3.74
CA PHE A 47 -18.52 -15.34 -3.27
C PHE A 47 -18.35 -14.73 -1.87
N ARG A 48 -17.63 -15.39 -0.96
CA ARG A 48 -17.34 -14.83 0.37
C ARG A 48 -16.40 -13.62 0.34
N THR A 49 -15.38 -13.64 -0.52
CA THR A 49 -14.40 -12.54 -0.60
C THR A 49 -14.87 -11.36 -1.45
N GLN A 50 -15.85 -11.57 -2.34
CA GLN A 50 -16.51 -10.51 -3.10
C GLN A 50 -17.73 -9.93 -2.38
N ALA A 51 -17.93 -10.29 -1.12
CA ALA A 51 -19.12 -9.92 -0.37
C ALA A 51 -19.35 -8.40 -0.38
N VAL A 52 -20.62 -8.08 -0.56
CA VAL A 52 -21.23 -6.74 -0.43
C VAL A 52 -20.70 -6.03 0.83
N PRO A 53 -20.58 -4.69 0.83
CA PRO A 53 -20.18 -3.95 2.02
C PRO A 53 -20.97 -4.41 3.24
N VAL A 54 -20.26 -4.86 4.26
CA VAL A 54 -20.88 -5.30 5.52
C VAL A 54 -21.53 -4.07 6.14
N LYS A 55 -22.79 -4.21 6.58
CA LYS A 55 -23.48 -3.14 7.31
C LYS A 55 -22.61 -2.70 8.50
N ASP A 56 -22.47 -1.40 8.70
CA ASP A 56 -21.67 -0.77 9.78
C ASP A 56 -20.14 -0.98 9.68
N ALA A 57 -19.65 -1.50 8.54
CA ALA A 57 -18.22 -1.54 8.28
C ALA A 57 -17.63 -0.12 8.17
N LEU A 58 -16.43 0.09 8.70
CA LEU A 58 -15.68 1.31 8.42
C LEU A 58 -15.33 1.35 6.93
N ARG A 59 -15.64 2.45 6.26
CA ARG A 59 -15.25 2.65 4.86
C ARG A 59 -13.90 3.35 4.78
N VAL A 60 -12.98 2.79 3.98
CA VAL A 60 -11.71 3.42 3.65
C VAL A 60 -11.51 3.36 2.15
N LYS A 61 -11.33 4.52 1.53
CA LYS A 61 -10.94 4.59 0.14
C LYS A 61 -9.41 4.52 0.07
N VAL A 62 -8.91 3.57 -0.73
CA VAL A 62 -7.49 3.33 -0.96
C VAL A 62 -7.17 3.75 -2.38
N VAL A 63 -6.33 4.75 -2.55
CA VAL A 63 -5.97 5.26 -3.87
C VAL A 63 -4.50 5.01 -4.14
N GLY A 64 -4.22 4.30 -5.24
CA GLY A 64 -2.87 4.06 -5.74
C GLY A 64 -2.38 5.23 -6.58
N HIS A 65 -1.16 5.66 -6.29
CA HIS A 65 -0.39 6.62 -7.07
C HIS A 65 1.00 6.03 -7.33
N GLN A 66 1.68 6.41 -8.38
CA GLN A 66 3.07 6.03 -8.61
C GLN A 66 4.01 6.86 -7.73
N TRP A 67 4.55 6.33 -6.63
CA TRP A 67 4.47 4.98 -6.06
C TRP A 67 4.18 5.05 -4.56
N TRP A 68 2.97 5.42 -4.18
CA TRP A 68 2.53 5.55 -2.80
C TRP A 68 1.03 5.28 -2.69
N TRP A 69 0.55 5.05 -1.45
CA TRP A 69 -0.86 4.82 -1.18
C TRP A 69 -1.45 5.97 -0.37
N GLU A 70 -2.58 6.49 -0.85
CA GLU A 70 -3.42 7.43 -0.12
C GLU A 70 -4.57 6.66 0.54
N PHE A 71 -4.89 7.03 1.77
CA PHE A 71 -5.99 6.48 2.54
C PHE A 71 -6.95 7.58 2.94
N GLN A 72 -8.18 7.51 2.43
CA GLN A 72 -9.25 8.42 2.77
C GLN A 72 -10.29 7.68 3.60
N TYR A 73 -10.75 8.29 4.69
CA TYR A 73 -11.83 7.80 5.56
C TYR A 73 -13.02 8.74 5.39
N PRO A 74 -13.92 8.51 4.41
CA PRO A 74 -14.96 9.47 4.04
C PRO A 74 -15.90 9.81 5.20
N ASP A 75 -16.24 8.80 6.02
CA ASP A 75 -17.15 8.97 7.14
C ASP A 75 -16.52 9.76 8.31
N LEU A 76 -15.20 9.92 8.30
CA LEU A 76 -14.43 10.63 9.33
C LEU A 76 -13.87 11.97 8.84
N GLY A 77 -13.86 12.23 7.53
CA GLY A 77 -13.25 13.41 6.93
C GLY A 77 -11.72 13.42 7.03
N ILE A 78 -11.08 12.25 7.05
CA ILE A 78 -9.63 12.09 7.22
C ILE A 78 -8.99 11.66 5.90
N THR A 79 -7.85 12.26 5.56
CA THR A 79 -6.96 11.81 4.48
C THR A 79 -5.55 11.68 5.02
N THR A 80 -4.92 10.54 4.76
CA THR A 80 -3.53 10.25 5.16
C THR A 80 -2.82 9.42 4.08
N ALA A 81 -1.56 9.09 4.30
CA ALA A 81 -0.76 8.30 3.36
C ALA A 81 0.26 7.42 4.10
N SER A 82 0.73 6.38 3.42
CA SER A 82 1.73 5.42 3.89
C SER A 82 1.27 4.50 5.03
N ASP A 83 0.61 5.03 6.05
CA ASP A 83 0.11 4.26 7.18
C ASP A 83 -1.43 4.17 7.12
N LEU A 84 -1.95 2.95 6.98
CA LEU A 84 -3.39 2.64 7.03
C LEU A 84 -3.78 2.27 8.46
N HIS A 85 -4.60 3.07 9.10
CA HIS A 85 -5.07 2.81 10.46
C HIS A 85 -6.39 2.05 10.45
N LEU A 86 -6.48 0.99 11.24
CA LEU A 86 -7.64 0.09 11.30
C LEU A 86 -8.03 -0.20 12.75
N PRO A 87 -9.32 -0.20 13.11
CA PRO A 87 -9.78 -0.67 14.42
C PRO A 87 -9.78 -2.20 14.45
N ALA A 88 -9.28 -2.81 15.52
CA ALA A 88 -9.35 -4.24 15.74
C ALA A 88 -10.80 -4.72 15.93
N GLY A 89 -11.11 -5.91 15.43
CA GLY A 89 -12.40 -6.58 15.59
C GLY A 89 -13.57 -5.96 14.81
N ARG A 90 -13.39 -4.83 14.14
CA ARG A 90 -14.42 -4.19 13.32
C ARG A 90 -14.19 -4.48 11.82
N PRO A 91 -15.24 -4.87 11.08
CA PRO A 91 -15.15 -4.98 9.62
C PRO A 91 -14.77 -3.65 8.98
N VAL A 92 -13.86 -3.69 8.01
CA VAL A 92 -13.43 -2.54 7.22
C VAL A 92 -13.59 -2.87 5.75
N THR A 93 -14.34 -2.05 5.03
CA THR A 93 -14.47 -2.14 3.57
C THR A 93 -13.48 -1.17 2.92
N LEU A 94 -12.52 -1.73 2.20
CA LEU A 94 -11.59 -0.97 1.38
C LEU A 94 -12.18 -0.79 -0.02
N GLU A 95 -12.36 0.45 -0.44
CA GLU A 95 -12.71 0.84 -1.81
C GLU A 95 -11.42 1.27 -2.52
N ILE A 96 -10.97 0.45 -3.46
CA ILE A 96 -9.63 0.52 -4.03
C ILE A 96 -9.70 1.04 -5.45
N ALA A 97 -8.94 2.08 -5.74
CA ALA A 97 -8.87 2.73 -7.05
C ALA A 97 -7.42 3.19 -7.35
N SER A 98 -7.18 3.61 -8.58
CA SER A 98 -5.90 4.18 -9.01
C SER A 98 -6.14 5.48 -9.78
N THR A 99 -5.19 6.41 -9.69
CA THR A 99 -5.18 7.67 -10.45
C THR A 99 -4.31 7.61 -11.71
N ASP A 100 -3.48 6.58 -11.85
CA ASP A 100 -2.48 6.50 -12.92
C ASP A 100 -2.43 5.13 -13.62
N VAL A 101 -1.71 4.16 -13.11
CA VAL A 101 -1.58 2.81 -13.68
C VAL A 101 -2.27 1.78 -12.79
N ILE A 102 -2.32 0.53 -13.22
CA ILE A 102 -2.80 -0.56 -12.37
C ILE A 102 -1.80 -0.80 -11.24
N HIS A 103 -2.30 -0.90 -10.01
CA HIS A 103 -1.61 -1.37 -8.82
C HIS A 103 -2.38 -2.54 -8.22
N SER A 104 -1.87 -3.19 -7.18
CA SER A 104 -2.63 -4.16 -6.38
C SER A 104 -2.34 -3.93 -4.90
N PHE A 105 -3.38 -3.62 -4.14
CA PHE A 105 -3.27 -3.42 -2.69
C PHE A 105 -3.23 -4.76 -1.98
N TRP A 106 -2.24 -4.97 -1.11
CA TRP A 106 -2.08 -6.22 -0.39
C TRP A 106 -1.40 -6.04 0.96
N VAL A 107 -2.06 -6.54 2.00
CA VAL A 107 -1.47 -6.78 3.32
C VAL A 107 -1.57 -8.28 3.59
N PRO A 108 -0.51 -9.07 3.34
CA PRO A 108 -0.55 -10.54 3.33
C PRO A 108 -1.16 -11.17 4.57
N GLN A 109 -0.91 -10.61 5.74
CA GLN A 109 -1.39 -11.14 7.03
C GLN A 109 -2.85 -10.78 7.33
N LEU A 110 -3.45 -9.81 6.63
CA LEU A 110 -4.83 -9.37 6.87
C LEU A 110 -5.82 -9.90 5.83
N GLY A 111 -5.35 -10.27 4.65
CA GLY A 111 -6.26 -10.78 3.62
C GLY A 111 -5.64 -10.95 2.24
N GLY A 112 -6.50 -11.24 1.27
CA GLY A 112 -6.12 -11.33 -0.14
C GLY A 112 -5.78 -9.97 -0.74
N LYS A 113 -5.12 -9.98 -1.90
CA LYS A 113 -4.85 -8.78 -2.68
C LYS A 113 -6.06 -8.36 -3.52
N ARG A 114 -6.12 -7.07 -3.85
CA ARG A 114 -7.14 -6.51 -4.73
C ARG A 114 -6.53 -5.42 -5.63
N ASP A 115 -6.81 -5.52 -6.91
CA ASP A 115 -6.27 -4.60 -7.90
C ASP A 115 -6.92 -3.21 -7.81
N ALA A 116 -6.07 -2.19 -7.92
CA ALA A 116 -6.43 -0.79 -8.07
C ALA A 116 -6.36 -0.43 -9.56
N ILE A 117 -7.52 -0.32 -10.20
CA ILE A 117 -7.62 -0.17 -11.65
C ILE A 117 -8.09 1.27 -11.97
N PRO A 118 -7.38 2.00 -12.86
CA PRO A 118 -7.82 3.32 -13.30
C PRO A 118 -9.24 3.28 -13.85
N GLY A 119 -10.07 4.23 -13.45
CA GLY A 119 -11.46 4.33 -13.90
C GLY A 119 -12.43 3.30 -13.30
N SER A 120 -11.98 2.45 -12.38
CA SER A 120 -12.80 1.45 -11.69
C SER A 120 -12.58 1.46 -10.19
N VAL A 121 -13.57 1.03 -9.43
CA VAL A 121 -13.48 0.85 -7.98
C VAL A 121 -13.68 -0.62 -7.64
N THR A 122 -12.64 -1.25 -7.15
CA THR A 122 -12.71 -2.61 -6.63
C THR A 122 -12.90 -2.59 -5.12
N ARG A 123 -13.36 -3.70 -4.52
CA ARG A 123 -13.64 -3.74 -3.08
C ARG A 123 -13.13 -5.02 -2.44
N ILE A 124 -12.68 -4.90 -1.20
CA ILE A 124 -12.44 -6.01 -0.30
C ILE A 124 -12.88 -5.62 1.10
N THR A 125 -13.54 -6.54 1.81
CA THR A 125 -13.82 -6.36 3.23
C THR A 125 -12.95 -7.29 4.04
N LEU A 126 -12.30 -6.76 5.06
CA LEU A 126 -11.44 -7.49 5.97
C LEU A 126 -11.74 -7.10 7.42
N THR A 127 -11.41 -8.00 8.33
CA THR A 127 -11.44 -7.74 9.78
C THR A 127 -10.07 -8.12 10.34
N ALA A 128 -9.42 -7.19 11.01
CA ALA A 128 -8.16 -7.42 11.70
C ALA A 128 -8.43 -7.63 13.18
N ASP A 129 -8.23 -8.83 13.71
CA ASP A 129 -8.62 -9.16 15.07
C ASP A 129 -7.57 -8.74 16.12
N THR A 130 -6.30 -8.71 15.74
CA THR A 130 -5.20 -8.46 16.65
C THR A 130 -4.56 -7.11 16.39
N PRO A 131 -4.45 -6.21 17.39
CA PRO A 131 -3.66 -4.99 17.29
C PRO A 131 -2.19 -5.29 16.93
N GLY A 132 -1.60 -4.46 16.07
CA GLY A 132 -0.23 -4.66 15.61
C GLY A 132 0.11 -3.86 14.35
N GLU A 133 1.33 -4.06 13.87
CA GLU A 133 1.86 -3.47 12.64
C GLU A 133 1.99 -4.55 11.57
N TYR A 134 1.34 -4.37 10.44
CA TYR A 134 1.27 -5.33 9.36
C TYR A 134 1.78 -4.69 8.07
N TYR A 135 2.87 -5.22 7.54
CA TYR A 135 3.48 -4.68 6.32
C TYR A 135 2.68 -5.07 5.08
N GLY A 136 2.44 -4.07 4.24
CA GLY A 136 1.80 -4.24 2.95
C GLY A 136 2.69 -3.75 1.80
N GLN A 137 2.35 -4.19 0.60
CA GLN A 137 3.09 -3.87 -0.62
C GLN A 137 2.17 -3.82 -1.83
N CYS A 138 2.61 -3.12 -2.87
CA CYS A 138 1.99 -3.24 -4.19
C CYS A 138 2.29 -4.63 -4.77
N ALA A 139 1.26 -5.30 -5.28
CA ALA A 139 1.34 -6.67 -5.78
C ALA A 139 0.98 -6.79 -7.28
N GLU A 140 0.98 -5.66 -8.02
CA GLU A 140 0.90 -5.60 -9.48
C GLU A 140 1.97 -4.65 -10.01
N PHE A 141 2.70 -5.06 -11.07
CA PHE A 141 3.78 -4.25 -11.60
C PHE A 141 3.28 -2.88 -12.09
N CYS A 142 3.77 -1.82 -11.46
CA CYS A 142 3.32 -0.45 -11.67
C CYS A 142 4.46 0.52 -12.08
N GLY A 143 5.57 0.00 -12.55
CA GLY A 143 6.70 0.79 -13.05
C GLY A 143 7.96 0.73 -12.18
N THR A 144 8.85 1.70 -12.37
CA THR A 144 10.24 1.71 -11.87
C THR A 144 10.37 1.46 -10.37
N SER A 145 9.53 2.08 -9.55
CA SER A 145 9.57 1.92 -8.09
C SER A 145 8.47 1.00 -7.55
N HIS A 146 8.01 0.03 -8.35
CA HIS A 146 7.04 -0.97 -7.91
C HIS A 146 7.45 -1.67 -6.60
N ALA A 147 8.67 -2.15 -6.48
CA ALA A 147 9.18 -2.79 -5.27
C ALA A 147 9.28 -1.84 -4.05
N ASN A 148 9.30 -0.53 -4.32
CA ASN A 148 9.37 0.54 -3.33
C ASN A 148 7.98 1.16 -3.03
N MET A 149 6.90 0.60 -3.55
CA MET A 149 5.53 1.00 -3.23
C MET A 149 4.99 0.11 -2.12
N ARG A 150 5.24 0.53 -0.90
CA ARG A 150 4.88 -0.19 0.33
C ARG A 150 3.92 0.63 1.17
N HIS A 151 3.41 0.04 2.23
CA HIS A 151 2.61 0.71 3.26
C HIS A 151 2.63 -0.09 4.55
N LEU A 152 2.17 0.53 5.62
CA LEU A 152 2.01 -0.11 6.92
C LEU A 152 0.52 -0.09 7.31
N ALA A 153 -0.07 -1.23 7.61
CA ALA A 153 -1.36 -1.27 8.28
C ALA A 153 -1.13 -1.29 9.80
N VAL A 154 -1.67 -0.28 10.48
CA VAL A 154 -1.59 -0.11 11.93
C VAL A 154 -2.94 -0.47 12.52
N VAL A 155 -3.06 -1.67 13.04
CA VAL A 155 -4.27 -2.14 13.71
C VAL A 155 -4.22 -1.73 15.17
N GLN A 156 -5.26 -1.05 15.63
CA GLN A 156 -5.32 -0.45 16.98
C GLN A 156 -6.56 -0.96 17.72
N THR A 157 -6.55 -0.88 19.05
CA THR A 157 -7.79 -1.09 19.78
C THR A 157 -8.83 -0.05 19.35
N PRO A 158 -10.14 -0.32 19.51
CA PRO A 158 -11.17 0.64 19.13
C PRO A 158 -10.97 2.03 19.75
N GLU A 159 -10.54 2.09 21.01
CA GLU A 159 -10.29 3.32 21.76
C GLU A 159 -9.07 4.08 21.18
N ALA A 160 -7.97 3.38 20.89
CA ALA A 160 -6.77 3.98 20.31
C ALA A 160 -7.03 4.47 18.88
N PHE A 161 -7.83 3.73 18.09
CA PHE A 161 -8.27 4.18 16.77
C PHE A 161 -9.14 5.44 16.86
N ALA A 162 -10.08 5.49 17.80
CA ALA A 162 -10.94 6.67 18.00
C ALA A 162 -10.11 7.90 18.41
N ALA A 163 -9.12 7.73 19.29
CA ALA A 163 -8.20 8.80 19.70
C ALA A 163 -7.36 9.29 18.51
N TRP A 164 -6.80 8.36 17.72
CA TRP A 164 -6.09 8.69 16.48
C TRP A 164 -7.00 9.47 15.51
N ALA A 165 -8.20 8.99 15.27
CA ALA A 165 -9.14 9.63 14.36
C ALA A 165 -9.55 11.04 14.82
N ALA A 166 -9.67 11.28 16.12
CA ALA A 166 -9.96 12.59 16.66
C ALA A 166 -8.83 13.59 16.34
N VAL A 167 -7.58 13.21 16.57
CA VAL A 167 -6.41 14.03 16.24
C VAL A 167 -6.31 14.29 14.73
N GLN A 168 -6.52 13.27 13.91
CA GLN A 168 -6.43 13.42 12.45
C GLN A 168 -7.46 14.38 11.84
N LYS A 169 -8.53 14.70 12.53
CA LYS A 169 -9.53 15.70 12.09
C LYS A 169 -9.06 17.13 12.27
N GLU A 170 -8.18 17.37 13.21
CA GLU A 170 -7.72 18.72 13.53
C GLU A 170 -6.74 19.26 12.46
N PRO A 171 -6.69 20.58 12.26
CA PRO A 171 -5.65 21.19 11.41
C PRO A 171 -4.27 21.05 12.07
N ALA A 172 -3.23 21.28 11.29
CA ALA A 172 -1.86 21.34 11.83
C ALA A 172 -1.73 22.46 12.85
N LEU A 173 -1.15 22.13 14.01
CA LEU A 173 -0.85 23.14 15.02
C LEU A 173 0.29 24.05 14.54
N ALA A 174 0.13 25.35 14.77
CA ALA A 174 1.21 26.30 14.52
C ALA A 174 2.38 26.03 15.49
N PRO A 175 3.61 25.97 15.00
CA PRO A 175 4.76 25.78 15.89
C PRO A 175 4.96 27.02 16.75
N PRO A 176 5.50 26.87 17.98
CA PRO A 176 5.79 27.99 18.86
C PRO A 176 6.76 28.98 18.22
N ASP A 177 6.53 30.29 18.42
CA ASP A 177 7.40 31.34 17.88
C ASP A 177 8.87 31.17 18.36
N GLY A 178 9.81 31.45 17.48
CA GLY A 178 11.24 31.32 17.75
C GLY A 178 11.77 29.88 17.83
N SER A 179 10.90 28.88 17.69
CA SER A 179 11.33 27.48 17.67
C SER A 179 11.97 27.09 16.33
N PRO A 180 12.81 26.04 16.29
CA PRO A 180 13.30 25.47 15.04
C PRO A 180 12.18 25.09 14.06
N ALA A 181 11.06 24.63 14.59
CA ALA A 181 9.88 24.29 13.77
C ALA A 181 9.23 25.54 13.15
N ALA A 182 9.23 26.69 13.82
CA ALA A 182 8.74 27.95 13.25
C ALA A 182 9.63 28.42 12.08
N ALA A 183 10.96 28.30 12.22
CA ALA A 183 11.89 28.55 11.10
C ALA A 183 11.62 27.57 9.93
N GLY A 184 11.39 26.28 10.24
CA GLY A 184 11.05 25.26 9.25
C GLY A 184 9.72 25.51 8.53
N LEU A 185 8.71 26.07 9.21
CA LEU A 185 7.47 26.53 8.58
C LEU A 185 7.73 27.61 7.53
N GLN A 186 8.66 28.54 7.78
CA GLN A 186 9.03 29.54 6.78
C GLN A 186 9.70 28.89 5.57
N VAL A 187 10.63 27.95 5.79
CA VAL A 187 11.25 27.17 4.70
C VAL A 187 10.17 26.44 3.90
N TYR A 188 9.22 25.78 4.57
CA TYR A 188 8.11 25.09 3.92
C TYR A 188 7.28 26.04 3.02
N ARG A 189 6.92 27.22 3.54
CA ARG A 189 6.09 28.21 2.84
C ARG A 189 6.76 28.83 1.62
N THR A 190 8.09 29.00 1.66
CA THR A 190 8.86 29.64 0.59
C THR A 190 9.43 28.65 -0.43
N SER A 191 9.32 27.34 -0.15
CA SER A 191 9.79 26.28 -1.03
C SER A 191 8.67 25.73 -1.95
N THR A 192 9.03 24.83 -2.85
CA THR A 192 8.08 24.17 -3.77
C THR A 192 7.11 23.20 -3.07
N CYS A 193 7.30 22.91 -1.79
CA CYS A 193 6.50 21.97 -1.02
C CYS A 193 5.01 22.30 -1.03
N VAL A 194 4.67 23.59 -0.87
CA VAL A 194 3.28 24.08 -0.79
C VAL A 194 2.46 23.84 -2.06
N GLY A 195 3.13 23.74 -3.21
CA GLY A 195 2.47 23.49 -4.50
C GLY A 195 2.01 22.05 -4.68
N CYS A 196 2.64 21.12 -4.00
CA CYS A 196 2.38 19.70 -4.14
C CYS A 196 1.68 19.09 -2.92
N HIS A 197 1.96 19.56 -1.71
CA HIS A 197 1.50 18.97 -0.46
C HIS A 197 0.44 19.81 0.25
N THR A 198 -0.55 19.16 0.80
CA THR A 198 -1.50 19.73 1.74
C THR A 198 -0.92 19.68 3.15
N VAL A 199 -0.97 20.82 3.86
CA VAL A 199 -0.92 20.92 5.31
C VAL A 199 -2.09 21.81 5.69
N ARG A 200 -3.12 21.26 6.30
CA ARG A 200 -4.37 21.98 6.61
C ARG A 200 -4.09 23.18 7.50
N GLY A 201 -4.57 24.35 7.06
CA GLY A 201 -4.28 25.65 7.68
C GLY A 201 -3.00 26.33 7.14
N VAL A 202 -2.22 25.67 6.29
CA VAL A 202 -0.96 26.22 5.74
C VAL A 202 -0.90 26.17 4.22
N SER A 203 -1.23 25.01 3.60
CA SER A 203 -1.19 24.80 2.15
C SER A 203 -2.28 23.83 1.68
N GLY A 204 -2.61 23.85 0.38
CA GLY A 204 -3.66 23.04 -0.23
C GLY A 204 -3.23 22.30 -1.49
N GLY A 205 -1.95 21.97 -1.66
CA GLY A 205 -1.46 21.16 -2.79
C GLY A 205 -1.98 19.73 -2.73
N GLY A 206 -2.34 19.15 -3.89
CA GLY A 206 -2.97 17.81 -3.98
C GLY A 206 -2.22 16.80 -4.85
N ILE A 207 -1.01 17.12 -5.30
CA ILE A 207 -0.20 16.23 -6.15
C ILE A 207 0.53 15.18 -5.31
N GLY A 208 1.04 15.59 -4.16
CA GLY A 208 1.70 14.73 -3.19
C GLY A 208 0.79 14.42 -2.00
N PRO A 209 1.23 13.53 -1.08
CA PRO A 209 0.46 13.18 0.10
C PRO A 209 0.17 14.38 1.01
N ASP A 210 -0.99 14.35 1.67
CA ASP A 210 -1.31 15.26 2.77
C ASP A 210 -0.29 15.07 3.90
N LEU A 211 0.34 16.15 4.37
CA LEU A 211 1.38 16.15 5.40
C LEU A 211 0.88 16.68 6.75
N THR A 212 -0.40 17.02 6.90
CA THR A 212 -0.98 17.66 8.09
C THR A 212 -0.57 16.96 9.40
N HIS A 213 -0.49 15.63 9.38
CA HIS A 213 -0.08 14.82 10.54
C HIS A 213 1.12 13.91 10.21
N LEU A 214 2.06 14.40 9.39
CA LEU A 214 3.24 13.62 9.00
C LEU A 214 4.06 13.15 10.20
N GLY A 215 4.24 14.00 11.22
CA GLY A 215 5.03 13.69 12.41
C GLY A 215 4.45 12.54 13.25
N SER A 216 3.19 12.18 13.07
CA SER A 216 2.57 11.04 13.75
C SER A 216 2.67 9.73 12.96
N ARG A 217 3.09 9.76 11.70
CA ARG A 217 3.25 8.56 10.87
C ARG A 217 4.46 7.75 11.31
N LYS A 218 4.37 6.44 11.17
CA LYS A 218 5.48 5.51 11.43
C LYS A 218 6.41 5.38 10.23
N THR A 219 5.86 5.58 9.01
CA THR A 219 6.59 5.44 7.75
C THR A 219 6.42 6.64 6.83
N ILE A 220 7.43 6.85 5.97
CA ILE A 220 7.48 7.87 4.93
C ILE A 220 7.93 7.27 3.59
N ALA A 221 7.99 8.09 2.55
CA ALA A 221 8.43 7.69 1.20
C ALA A 221 7.64 6.51 0.60
N GLY A 222 6.33 6.45 0.88
CA GLY A 222 5.49 5.33 0.44
C GLY A 222 5.80 4.03 1.17
N GLY A 223 6.07 4.10 2.48
CA GLY A 223 6.24 2.95 3.37
C GLY A 223 7.64 2.31 3.38
N ILE A 224 8.62 2.88 2.68
CA ILE A 224 9.98 2.28 2.60
C ILE A 224 10.94 2.74 3.69
N LEU A 225 10.70 3.87 4.31
CA LEU A 225 11.55 4.41 5.36
C LEU A 225 10.75 4.60 6.66
N ARG A 226 11.39 4.33 7.79
CA ARG A 226 10.89 4.75 9.10
C ARG A 226 10.89 6.27 9.18
N ASN A 227 9.87 6.86 9.81
CA ASN A 227 9.77 8.30 10.00
C ASN A 227 10.69 8.76 11.15
N THR A 228 11.96 8.93 10.83
CA THR A 228 12.96 9.51 11.73
C THR A 228 13.49 10.82 11.12
N PRO A 229 14.04 11.75 11.94
CA PRO A 229 14.62 12.98 11.43
C PRO A 229 15.66 12.75 10.31
N GLU A 230 16.53 11.75 10.46
CA GLU A 230 17.59 11.42 9.49
C GLU A 230 17.00 10.92 8.17
N ASN A 231 16.04 10.01 8.24
CA ASN A 231 15.36 9.49 7.05
C ASN A 231 14.53 10.57 6.35
N LEU A 232 13.89 11.45 7.12
CA LEU A 232 13.11 12.55 6.58
C LEU A 232 14.03 13.58 5.90
N ALA A 233 15.17 13.91 6.51
CA ALA A 233 16.19 14.78 5.89
C ALA A 233 16.71 14.19 4.58
N ARG A 234 17.05 12.88 4.59
CA ARG A 234 17.49 12.15 3.38
C ARG A 234 16.41 12.17 2.29
N TRP A 235 15.15 11.93 2.67
CA TRP A 235 14.02 11.92 1.74
C TRP A 235 13.78 13.30 1.13
N VAL A 236 13.78 14.35 1.93
CA VAL A 236 13.58 15.73 1.46
C VAL A 236 14.68 16.16 0.47
N ARG A 237 15.93 15.80 0.75
CA ARG A 237 17.07 16.18 -0.12
C ARG A 237 17.10 15.39 -1.42
N HIS A 238 16.92 14.08 -1.37
CA HIS A 238 17.28 13.16 -2.43
C HIS A 238 16.16 12.16 -2.74
N ALA A 239 14.90 12.64 -2.85
CA ALA A 239 13.76 11.75 -3.09
C ALA A 239 13.93 10.86 -4.33
N PRO A 240 14.39 11.34 -5.51
CA PRO A 240 14.60 10.49 -6.67
C PRO A 240 15.73 9.47 -6.51
N ALA A 241 16.77 9.76 -5.72
CA ALA A 241 17.85 8.81 -5.43
C ALA A 241 17.41 7.73 -4.43
N VAL A 242 16.55 8.08 -3.47
CA VAL A 242 15.97 7.12 -2.50
C VAL A 242 14.92 6.24 -3.15
N LYS A 243 14.12 6.82 -4.07
CA LYS A 243 13.02 6.16 -4.75
C LYS A 243 13.01 6.55 -6.23
N PRO A 244 13.68 5.80 -7.08
CA PRO A 244 13.80 6.10 -8.50
C PRO A 244 12.44 6.34 -9.16
N GLY A 245 12.33 7.41 -9.94
CA GLY A 245 11.09 7.82 -10.61
C GLY A 245 10.12 8.64 -9.74
N SER A 246 10.45 8.90 -8.47
CA SER A 246 9.63 9.79 -7.63
C SER A 246 9.43 11.15 -8.30
N LEU A 247 8.17 11.63 -8.31
CA LEU A 247 7.84 12.98 -8.82
C LEU A 247 8.25 14.09 -7.85
N MET A 248 8.57 13.77 -6.60
CA MET A 248 9.13 14.73 -5.66
C MET A 248 10.55 15.10 -6.10
N PRO A 249 10.80 16.37 -6.48
CA PRO A 249 12.12 16.78 -6.96
C PRO A 249 13.14 16.87 -5.83
N GLU A 250 14.41 16.83 -6.17
CA GLU A 250 15.48 17.19 -5.23
C GLU A 250 15.34 18.66 -4.80
N GLN A 251 15.48 18.90 -3.51
CA GLN A 251 15.35 20.23 -2.95
C GLN A 251 16.73 20.87 -2.76
N GLN A 252 16.93 22.04 -3.38
CA GLN A 252 18.16 22.84 -3.25
C GLN A 252 18.14 23.65 -1.94
N LEU A 253 18.13 22.96 -0.81
CA LEU A 253 18.10 23.53 0.53
C LEU A 253 19.47 23.38 1.21
N SER A 254 19.90 24.41 1.92
CA SER A 254 21.09 24.36 2.78
C SER A 254 20.89 23.44 3.98
N ASP A 255 21.96 23.02 4.64
CA ASP A 255 21.89 22.16 5.81
C ASP A 255 21.03 22.73 6.96
N PRO A 256 21.15 24.05 7.29
CA PRO A 256 20.26 24.67 8.27
C PRO A 256 18.79 24.64 7.87
N GLU A 257 18.49 24.91 6.60
CA GLU A 257 17.10 24.89 6.11
C GLU A 257 16.48 23.48 6.15
N VAL A 258 17.24 22.45 5.78
CA VAL A 258 16.77 21.07 5.92
C VAL A 258 16.54 20.71 7.37
N THR A 259 17.45 21.10 8.28
CA THR A 259 17.29 20.84 9.71
C THR A 259 16.03 21.50 10.27
N ALA A 260 15.80 22.76 9.93
CA ALA A 260 14.60 23.51 10.32
C ALA A 260 13.32 22.88 9.71
N LEU A 261 13.34 22.57 8.42
CA LEU A 261 12.21 21.92 7.74
C LEU A 261 11.86 20.57 8.36
N VAL A 262 12.85 19.74 8.69
CA VAL A 262 12.64 18.46 9.38
C VAL A 262 12.01 18.69 10.76
N ALA A 263 12.46 19.68 11.51
CA ALA A 263 11.86 20.02 12.81
C ALA A 263 10.38 20.41 12.65
N TYR A 264 10.05 21.19 11.62
CA TYR A 264 8.65 21.51 11.31
C TYR A 264 7.84 20.28 10.94
N LEU A 265 8.30 19.48 9.99
CA LEU A 265 7.59 18.30 9.50
C LEU A 265 7.36 17.26 10.62
N GLN A 266 8.32 17.12 11.54
CA GLN A 266 8.18 16.25 12.72
C GLN A 266 7.21 16.83 13.77
N SER A 267 6.98 18.13 13.79
CA SER A 267 6.02 18.77 14.70
C SER A 267 4.56 18.61 14.25
N LEU A 268 4.30 18.22 13.02
CA LEU A 268 2.97 17.98 12.43
C LEU A 268 2.37 16.68 12.99
N ARG A 269 1.75 16.75 14.16
CA ARG A 269 1.18 15.59 14.88
C ARG A 269 -0.30 15.77 15.15
#